data_672a63bfed79e54763888ab05f601782
#
_entry.id   672a63bfed79e54763888ab05f601782
#
_cell.length_a   1.000
_cell.length_b   1.000
_cell.length_c   1.000
_cell.angle_alpha   90.00
_cell.angle_beta   90.00
_cell.angle_gamma   90.00
#
_symmetry.space_group_name_H-M   'P 1'
#
loop_
_entity.id
_entity.type
_entity.pdbx_description
1 polymer ?
#
loop_
_entity_poly.entity_id
_entity_poly.type
_entity_poly.pdbx_seq_one_letter_code
_entity_poly.pdbx_strand_id
1 'polypeptide(L)'
;WMKISITVGLVLVLLLSLFIKNKERAIKIGLCLSLCQQFILYSWYIGTGYHLATEGLPLFHCRICMLGLAFAYFAKKEKLVNYFAILGLICGSMACIVVDLDHFVFPHWTNFSYIVGHYLLVFNAFMLVRERSKIQVKDIISITLIMNLFILVADLSLKANYGFLMKLPSSLSFVPLTGVSVGVFISLLMILVLAILNKVLPYNKVLLEDKEEYIKA
;
A
#
# COMPACT_ATOMS: atom_id res chain seq x y z
N TRP A 1 11.48 -21.35 -6.10
CA TRP A 1 11.41 -20.76 -7.45
C TRP A 1 10.38 -19.64 -7.51
N MET A 2 9.12 -19.89 -7.14
CA MET A 2 8.02 -18.92 -7.24
C MET A 2 8.31 -17.58 -6.56
N LYS A 3 8.84 -17.55 -5.33
CA LYS A 3 9.22 -16.30 -4.64
C LYS A 3 10.23 -15.47 -5.45
N ILE A 4 11.26 -16.14 -5.98
CA ILE A 4 12.28 -15.49 -6.82
C ILE A 4 11.63 -14.91 -8.09
N SER A 5 10.76 -15.68 -8.75
CA SER A 5 10.07 -15.21 -9.97
C SER A 5 9.21 -13.97 -9.70
N ILE A 6 8.53 -13.89 -8.56
CA ILE A 6 7.73 -12.71 -8.15
C ILE A 6 8.65 -11.51 -7.93
N THR A 7 9.77 -11.69 -7.23
CA THR A 7 10.73 -10.59 -7.00
C THR A 7 11.36 -10.11 -8.31
N VAL A 8 11.73 -11.03 -9.21
CA VAL A 8 12.26 -10.69 -10.54
C VAL A 8 11.22 -9.95 -11.37
N GLY A 9 9.96 -10.40 -11.36
CA GLY A 9 8.84 -9.72 -12.02
C GLY A 9 8.64 -8.30 -11.51
N LEU A 10 8.76 -8.07 -10.19
CA LEU A 10 8.73 -6.74 -9.61
C LEU A 10 9.83 -5.84 -10.18
N VAL A 11 11.06 -6.33 -10.24
CA VAL A 11 12.18 -5.57 -10.81
C VAL A 11 11.91 -5.21 -12.27
N LEU A 12 11.38 -6.15 -13.06
CA LEU A 12 11.00 -5.89 -14.45
C LEU A 12 9.91 -4.82 -14.55
N VAL A 13 8.87 -4.86 -13.71
CA VAL A 13 7.82 -3.83 -13.67
C VAL A 13 8.42 -2.45 -13.39
N LEU A 14 9.33 -2.35 -12.42
CA LEU A 14 10.01 -1.09 -12.10
C LEU A 14 10.88 -0.60 -13.25
N LEU A 15 11.68 -1.47 -13.87
CA LEU A 15 12.52 -1.11 -15.01
C LEU A 15 11.69 -0.65 -16.20
N LEU A 16 10.64 -1.40 -16.56
CA LEU A 16 9.75 -1.03 -17.67
C LEU A 16 9.04 0.30 -17.41
N SER A 17 8.68 0.61 -16.18
CA SER A 17 8.05 1.88 -15.81
C SER A 17 8.94 3.10 -16.07
N LEU A 18 10.27 2.93 -16.13
CA LEU A 18 11.20 4.01 -16.41
C LEU A 18 11.12 4.50 -17.88
N PHE A 19 10.70 3.63 -18.79
CA PHE A 19 10.60 3.93 -20.23
C PHE A 19 9.24 4.49 -20.66
N ILE A 20 8.29 4.63 -19.72
CA ILE A 20 6.96 5.14 -20.01
C ILE A 20 7.02 6.65 -20.29
N LYS A 21 6.66 7.05 -21.51
CA LYS A 21 6.65 8.45 -21.94
C LYS A 21 5.44 9.22 -21.39
N ASN A 22 4.24 8.67 -21.52
CA ASN A 22 3.02 9.30 -21.04
C ASN A 22 2.65 8.79 -19.65
N LYS A 23 3.26 9.40 -18.64
CA LYS A 23 3.12 9.00 -17.23
C LYS A 23 1.68 9.14 -16.72
N GLU A 24 1.02 10.26 -17.02
CA GLU A 24 -0.33 10.52 -16.56
C GLU A 24 -1.32 9.46 -17.05
N ARG A 25 -1.27 9.13 -18.36
CA ARG A 25 -2.11 8.07 -18.93
C ARG A 25 -1.79 6.71 -18.31
N ALA A 26 -0.52 6.40 -18.10
CA ALA A 26 -0.09 5.13 -17.51
C ALA A 26 -0.57 4.99 -16.06
N ILE A 27 -0.48 6.06 -15.25
CA ILE A 27 -1.00 6.09 -13.88
C ILE A 27 -2.52 5.86 -13.89
N LYS A 28 -3.28 6.60 -14.71
CA LYS A 28 -4.73 6.42 -14.80
C LYS A 28 -5.11 4.98 -15.15
N ILE A 29 -4.47 4.40 -16.15
CA ILE A 29 -4.70 2.99 -16.55
C ILE A 29 -4.33 2.05 -15.40
N GLY A 30 -3.17 2.22 -14.78
CA GLY A 30 -2.72 1.39 -13.67
C GLY A 30 -3.66 1.45 -12.46
N LEU A 31 -4.18 2.64 -12.11
CA LEU A 31 -5.15 2.79 -11.03
C LEU A 31 -6.50 2.15 -11.37
N CYS A 32 -6.99 2.31 -12.61
CA CYS A 32 -8.20 1.63 -13.05
C CYS A 32 -8.05 0.09 -13.01
N LEU A 33 -6.91 -0.43 -13.47
CA LEU A 33 -6.61 -1.86 -13.38
C LEU A 33 -6.54 -2.35 -11.94
N SER A 34 -5.96 -1.55 -11.01
CA SER A 34 -5.96 -1.86 -9.57
C SER A 34 -7.37 -1.95 -9.02
N LEU A 35 -8.27 -1.02 -9.38
CA LEU A 35 -9.67 -1.05 -8.94
C LEU A 35 -10.41 -2.25 -9.52
N CYS A 36 -10.23 -2.56 -10.80
CA CYS A 36 -10.80 -3.76 -11.42
C CYS A 36 -10.33 -5.04 -10.72
N GLN A 37 -9.03 -5.14 -10.44
CA GLN A 37 -8.44 -6.28 -9.73
C GLN A 37 -9.04 -6.41 -8.32
N GLN A 38 -9.18 -5.32 -7.58
CA GLN A 38 -9.81 -5.33 -6.25
C GLN A 38 -11.29 -5.72 -6.33
N PHE A 39 -12.04 -5.18 -7.30
CA PHE A 39 -13.43 -5.55 -7.52
C PHE A 39 -13.60 -7.05 -7.74
N ILE A 40 -12.76 -7.64 -8.59
CA ILE A 40 -12.81 -9.08 -8.86
C ILE A 40 -12.45 -9.89 -7.61
N LEU A 41 -11.44 -9.48 -6.85
CA LEU A 41 -11.04 -10.12 -5.60
C LEU A 41 -12.18 -10.12 -4.57
N TYR A 42 -12.82 -8.96 -4.35
CA TYR A 42 -13.94 -8.86 -3.40
C TYR A 42 -15.18 -9.60 -3.87
N SER A 43 -15.45 -9.62 -5.16
CA SER A 43 -16.53 -10.44 -5.73
C SER A 43 -16.33 -11.93 -5.40
N TRP A 44 -15.08 -12.41 -5.44
CA TRP A 44 -14.74 -13.77 -5.04
C TRP A 44 -14.95 -14.00 -3.53
N TYR A 45 -14.46 -13.12 -2.66
CA TYR A 45 -14.66 -13.24 -1.20
C TYR A 45 -16.15 -13.23 -0.83
N ILE A 46 -16.93 -12.33 -1.43
CA ILE A 46 -18.37 -12.22 -1.19
C ILE A 46 -19.11 -13.46 -1.73
N GLY A 47 -18.77 -13.91 -2.94
CA GLY A 47 -19.40 -15.03 -3.59
C GLY A 47 -19.13 -16.38 -2.91
N THR A 48 -17.95 -16.55 -2.30
CA THR A 48 -17.57 -17.79 -1.59
C THR A 48 -17.83 -17.72 -0.09
N GLY A 49 -17.95 -16.53 0.48
CA GLY A 49 -18.03 -16.33 1.94
C GLY A 49 -16.75 -16.72 2.69
N TYR A 50 -15.65 -17.06 1.97
CA TYR A 50 -14.42 -17.56 2.56
C TYR A 50 -13.77 -16.49 3.44
N HIS A 51 -13.73 -16.74 4.75
CA HIS A 51 -13.10 -15.87 5.76
C HIS A 51 -13.31 -14.35 5.54
N LEU A 52 -14.51 -13.98 5.03
CA LEU A 52 -14.80 -12.61 4.62
C LEU A 52 -14.52 -11.59 5.72
N ALA A 53 -14.90 -11.89 6.97
CA ALA A 53 -14.73 -10.99 8.10
C ALA A 53 -13.30 -10.90 8.64
N THR A 54 -12.46 -11.93 8.43
CA THR A 54 -11.11 -12.00 9.01
C THR A 54 -9.98 -11.86 8.00
N GLU A 55 -10.27 -12.04 6.71
CA GLU A 55 -9.28 -11.96 5.62
C GLU A 55 -9.79 -11.18 4.39
N GLY A 56 -11.11 -11.18 4.16
CA GLY A 56 -11.72 -10.63 2.97
C GLY A 56 -11.89 -9.11 2.95
N LEU A 57 -11.88 -8.41 4.09
CA LEU A 57 -12.09 -6.97 4.12
C LEU A 57 -10.87 -6.19 3.59
N PRO A 58 -11.07 -4.96 3.09
CA PRO A 58 -9.99 -4.13 2.55
C PRO A 58 -9.13 -3.47 3.65
N LEU A 59 -8.80 -4.20 4.70
CA LEU A 59 -8.14 -3.65 5.89
C LEU A 59 -6.64 -3.98 5.99
N PHE A 60 -6.10 -4.82 5.10
CA PHE A 60 -4.65 -4.94 4.94
C PHE A 60 -4.07 -3.65 4.36
N HIS A 61 -2.95 -3.18 4.87
CA HIS A 61 -2.30 -1.95 4.44
C HIS A 61 -2.13 -1.86 2.91
N CYS A 62 -1.76 -2.96 2.25
CA CYS A 62 -1.64 -3.01 0.79
C CYS A 62 -2.98 -2.74 0.09
N ARG A 63 -4.08 -3.34 0.57
CA ARG A 63 -5.42 -3.15 0.01
C ARG A 63 -5.92 -1.73 0.25
N ILE A 64 -5.69 -1.18 1.47
CA ILE A 64 -5.98 0.22 1.78
C ILE A 64 -5.19 1.14 0.85
N CYS A 65 -3.91 0.85 0.59
CA CYS A 65 -3.10 1.64 -0.33
C CYS A 65 -3.64 1.59 -1.76
N MET A 66 -4.04 0.42 -2.27
CA MET A 66 -4.59 0.27 -3.63
C MET A 66 -5.86 1.14 -3.81
N LEU A 67 -6.81 1.02 -2.87
CA LEU A 67 -8.05 1.78 -2.91
C LEU A 67 -7.84 3.26 -2.60
N GLY A 68 -7.06 3.54 -1.54
CA GLY A 68 -6.76 4.90 -1.09
C GLY A 68 -5.99 5.72 -2.11
N LEU A 69 -5.03 5.10 -2.82
CA LEU A 69 -4.25 5.76 -3.86
C LEU A 69 -5.14 6.12 -5.05
N ALA A 70 -5.99 5.19 -5.51
CA ALA A 70 -6.94 5.45 -6.58
C ALA A 70 -7.95 6.54 -6.20
N PHE A 71 -8.60 6.41 -5.03
CA PHE A 71 -9.52 7.42 -4.53
C PHE A 71 -8.86 8.80 -4.42
N ALA A 72 -7.70 8.88 -3.77
CA ALA A 72 -6.98 10.14 -3.57
C ALA A 72 -6.59 10.80 -4.90
N TYR A 73 -6.15 10.00 -5.88
CA TYR A 73 -5.76 10.49 -7.20
C TYR A 73 -6.96 11.09 -7.95
N PHE A 74 -8.06 10.34 -8.08
CA PHE A 74 -9.24 10.80 -8.78
C PHE A 74 -9.97 11.94 -8.06
N ALA A 75 -9.94 11.96 -6.72
CA ALA A 75 -10.45 13.05 -5.89
C ALA A 75 -9.49 14.26 -5.79
N LYS A 76 -8.33 14.23 -6.46
CA LYS A 76 -7.30 15.30 -6.45
C LYS A 76 -6.83 15.66 -5.03
N LYS A 77 -6.74 14.68 -4.12
CA LYS A 77 -6.27 14.85 -2.74
C LYS A 77 -4.77 14.61 -2.66
N GLU A 78 -3.98 15.57 -3.12
CA GLU A 78 -2.51 15.48 -3.26
C GLU A 78 -1.80 14.90 -2.02
N LYS A 79 -2.16 15.39 -0.82
CA LYS A 79 -1.60 14.90 0.44
C LYS A 79 -1.76 13.39 0.61
N LEU A 80 -2.96 12.87 0.35
CA LEU A 80 -3.26 11.44 0.44
C LEU A 80 -2.59 10.65 -0.69
N VAL A 81 -2.51 11.21 -1.91
CA VAL A 81 -1.75 10.59 -3.01
C VAL A 81 -0.30 10.40 -2.58
N ASN A 82 0.35 11.43 -2.05
CA ASN A 82 1.74 11.38 -1.63
C ASN A 82 1.96 10.38 -0.49
N TYR A 83 1.04 10.35 0.50
CA TYR A 83 1.09 9.39 1.61
C TYR A 83 0.96 7.94 1.12
N PHE A 84 -0.09 7.64 0.36
CA PHE A 84 -0.34 6.29 -0.13
C PHE A 84 0.67 5.85 -1.19
N ALA A 85 1.28 6.77 -1.94
CA ALA A 85 2.36 6.43 -2.85
C ALA A 85 3.61 5.93 -2.10
N ILE A 86 4.04 6.62 -1.03
CA ILE A 86 5.18 6.16 -0.24
C ILE A 86 4.84 4.85 0.47
N LEU A 87 3.70 4.78 1.15
CA LEU A 87 3.27 3.58 1.86
C LEU A 87 3.08 2.39 0.92
N GLY A 88 2.43 2.60 -0.23
CA GLY A 88 2.19 1.56 -1.23
C GLY A 88 3.47 1.03 -1.86
N LEU A 89 4.47 1.90 -2.06
CA LEU A 89 5.78 1.48 -2.54
C LEU A 89 6.46 0.52 -1.56
N ILE A 90 6.39 0.82 -0.24
CA ILE A 90 6.97 -0.05 0.80
C ILE A 90 6.18 -1.35 0.90
N CYS A 91 4.87 -1.25 1.18
CA CYS A 91 4.03 -2.42 1.43
C CYS A 91 3.99 -3.37 0.22
N GLY A 92 3.85 -2.81 -0.99
CA GLY A 92 3.83 -3.60 -2.21
C GLY A 92 5.16 -4.28 -2.51
N SER A 93 6.29 -3.57 -2.34
CA SER A 93 7.62 -4.15 -2.51
C SER A 93 7.91 -5.23 -1.48
N MET A 94 7.59 -4.99 -0.21
CA MET A 94 7.76 -5.98 0.85
C MET A 94 6.94 -7.24 0.59
N ALA A 95 5.69 -7.12 0.15
CA ALA A 95 4.86 -8.26 -0.20
C ALA A 95 5.43 -9.08 -1.37
N CYS A 96 6.08 -8.44 -2.35
CA CYS A 96 6.74 -9.13 -3.46
C CYS A 96 8.09 -9.76 -3.09
N ILE A 97 8.74 -9.30 -2.00
CA ILE A 97 10.02 -9.85 -1.51
C ILE A 97 9.77 -10.95 -0.48
N VAL A 98 8.92 -10.68 0.51
CA VAL A 98 8.58 -11.59 1.61
C VAL A 98 7.34 -12.41 1.29
N VAL A 99 7.15 -12.79 0.07
CA VAL A 99 5.95 -13.44 -0.47
C VAL A 99 5.27 -14.39 0.53
N ASP A 100 4.05 -14.02 0.92
CA ASP A 100 3.15 -14.80 1.78
C ASP A 100 1.81 -14.97 1.04
N LEU A 101 1.73 -16.04 0.25
CA LEU A 101 0.54 -16.34 -0.55
C LEU A 101 -0.52 -17.00 0.31
N ASP A 102 -1.78 -16.85 -0.08
CA ASP A 102 -2.89 -17.58 0.52
C ASP A 102 -2.64 -19.09 0.51
N HIS A 103 -3.25 -19.78 1.45
CA HIS A 103 -3.08 -21.24 1.67
C HIS A 103 -3.55 -22.13 0.50
N PHE A 104 -4.04 -21.53 -0.58
CA PHE A 104 -4.49 -22.27 -1.76
C PHE A 104 -3.29 -22.72 -2.62
N VAL A 105 -3.40 -23.96 -3.13
CA VAL A 105 -2.38 -24.51 -4.03
C VAL A 105 -2.38 -23.73 -5.35
N PHE A 106 -1.20 -23.30 -5.79
CA PHE A 106 -1.05 -22.64 -7.10
C PHE A 106 -1.31 -23.63 -8.25
N PRO A 107 -2.05 -23.23 -9.32
CA PRO A 107 -2.59 -21.89 -9.57
C PRO A 107 -3.99 -21.72 -8.94
N HIS A 108 -4.15 -20.71 -8.10
CA HIS A 108 -5.44 -20.30 -7.56
C HIS A 108 -5.70 -18.83 -7.85
N TRP A 109 -6.95 -18.44 -7.95
CA TRP A 109 -7.34 -17.08 -8.27
C TRP A 109 -6.75 -16.03 -7.30
N THR A 110 -6.77 -16.31 -5.99
CA THR A 110 -6.22 -15.42 -4.97
C THR A 110 -4.72 -15.19 -5.14
N ASN A 111 -3.97 -16.21 -5.57
CA ASN A 111 -2.54 -16.12 -5.82
C ASN A 111 -2.24 -15.19 -7.01
N PHE A 112 -3.02 -15.28 -8.10
CA PHE A 112 -2.92 -14.34 -9.21
C PHE A 112 -3.29 -12.92 -8.78
N SER A 113 -4.38 -12.79 -8.02
CA SER A 113 -4.83 -11.52 -7.49
C SER A 113 -3.76 -10.87 -6.58
N TYR A 114 -3.10 -11.67 -5.74
CA TYR A 114 -1.97 -11.22 -4.93
C TYR A 114 -0.85 -10.64 -5.79
N ILE A 115 -0.36 -11.40 -6.76
CA ILE A 115 0.78 -11.01 -7.59
C ILE A 115 0.44 -9.75 -8.42
N VAL A 116 -0.67 -9.79 -9.15
CA VAL A 116 -1.10 -8.68 -10.02
C VAL A 116 -1.39 -7.43 -9.19
N GLY A 117 -2.11 -7.57 -8.07
CA GLY A 117 -2.43 -6.45 -7.20
C GLY A 117 -1.18 -5.76 -6.65
N HIS A 118 -0.19 -6.51 -6.17
CA HIS A 118 1.03 -5.91 -5.64
C HIS A 118 1.92 -5.30 -6.73
N TYR A 119 1.98 -5.90 -7.93
CA TYR A 119 2.69 -5.29 -9.06
C TYR A 119 2.04 -3.97 -9.47
N LEU A 120 0.72 -3.92 -9.57
CA LEU A 120 -0.02 -2.69 -9.88
C LEU A 120 0.15 -1.63 -8.77
N LEU A 121 0.15 -2.05 -7.49
CA LEU A 121 0.40 -1.15 -6.37
C LEU A 121 1.78 -0.52 -6.47
N VAL A 122 2.82 -1.34 -6.64
CA VAL A 122 4.20 -0.84 -6.75
C VAL A 122 4.38 0.03 -7.99
N PHE A 123 3.82 -0.38 -9.13
CA PHE A 123 3.86 0.40 -10.36
C PHE A 123 3.26 1.80 -10.16
N ASN A 124 2.01 1.87 -9.67
CA ASN A 124 1.33 3.15 -9.46
C ASN A 124 2.05 4.01 -8.40
N ALA A 125 2.45 3.40 -7.30
CA ALA A 125 3.18 4.06 -6.22
C ALA A 125 4.52 4.62 -6.71
N PHE A 126 5.30 3.85 -7.47
CA PHE A 126 6.58 4.28 -8.03
C PHE A 126 6.42 5.44 -9.02
N MET A 127 5.43 5.36 -9.91
CA MET A 127 5.14 6.44 -10.85
C MET A 127 4.77 7.74 -10.12
N LEU A 128 3.91 7.64 -9.10
CA LEU A 128 3.42 8.80 -8.34
C LEU A 128 4.47 9.38 -7.38
N VAL A 129 5.30 8.56 -6.75
CA VAL A 129 6.39 9.03 -5.87
C VAL A 129 7.35 9.95 -6.62
N ARG A 130 7.56 9.77 -7.91
CA ARG A 130 8.45 10.60 -8.73
C ARG A 130 7.87 11.98 -9.06
N GLU A 131 6.57 12.16 -8.92
CA GLU A 131 5.85 13.41 -9.22
C GLU A 131 5.31 14.08 -7.93
N ARG A 132 5.64 13.58 -6.75
CA ARG A 132 5.08 14.02 -5.47
C ARG A 132 5.70 15.30 -4.93
N SER A 133 4.96 15.98 -4.06
CA SER A 133 5.50 16.96 -3.11
C SER A 133 5.82 16.31 -1.75
N LYS A 134 6.58 17.02 -0.90
CA LYS A 134 6.83 16.57 0.48
C LYS A 134 5.55 16.62 1.32
N ILE A 135 5.42 15.65 2.23
CA ILE A 135 4.35 15.61 3.22
C ILE A 135 4.89 16.16 4.53
N GLN A 136 4.09 16.91 5.28
CA GLN A 136 4.45 17.31 6.63
C GLN A 136 4.44 16.09 7.56
N VAL A 137 5.42 16.00 8.47
CA VAL A 137 5.54 14.85 9.38
C VAL A 137 4.27 14.68 10.24
N LYS A 138 3.64 15.79 10.65
CA LYS A 138 2.36 15.75 11.37
C LYS A 138 1.25 15.04 10.59
N ASP A 139 1.22 15.21 9.27
CA ASP A 139 0.22 14.54 8.42
C ASP A 139 0.51 13.04 8.29
N ILE A 140 1.80 12.66 8.20
CA ILE A 140 2.21 11.24 8.24
C ILE A 140 1.74 10.60 9.54
N ILE A 141 2.01 11.25 10.68
CA ILE A 141 1.59 10.77 12.00
C ILE A 141 0.06 10.62 12.04
N SER A 142 -0.68 11.68 11.71
CA SER A 142 -2.14 11.68 11.82
C SER A 142 -2.79 10.63 10.92
N ILE A 143 -2.38 10.54 9.65
CA ILE A 143 -2.98 9.57 8.71
C ILE A 143 -2.66 8.15 9.15
N THR A 144 -1.41 7.87 9.56
CA THR A 144 -1.01 6.52 10.01
C THR A 144 -1.77 6.12 11.27
N LEU A 145 -1.87 7.00 12.27
CA LEU A 145 -2.56 6.69 13.52
C LEU A 145 -4.06 6.48 13.31
N ILE A 146 -4.73 7.35 12.52
CA ILE A 146 -6.16 7.20 12.21
C ILE A 146 -6.40 5.89 11.47
N MET A 147 -5.60 5.58 10.44
CA MET A 147 -5.71 4.35 9.67
C MET A 147 -5.53 3.10 10.56
N ASN A 148 -4.45 3.07 11.36
CA ASN A 148 -4.16 1.91 12.20
C ASN A 148 -5.13 1.77 13.38
N LEU A 149 -5.63 2.89 13.92
CA LEU A 149 -6.69 2.84 14.92
C LEU A 149 -7.97 2.20 14.36
N PHE A 150 -8.36 2.59 13.13
CA PHE A 150 -9.52 2.00 12.47
C PHE A 150 -9.33 0.49 12.22
N ILE A 151 -8.16 0.07 11.75
CA ILE A 151 -7.83 -1.35 11.55
C ILE A 151 -7.87 -2.09 12.89
N LEU A 152 -7.26 -1.53 13.95
CA LEU A 152 -7.19 -2.15 15.27
C LEU A 152 -8.58 -2.35 15.88
N VAL A 153 -9.47 -1.37 15.73
CA VAL A 153 -10.88 -1.49 16.18
C VAL A 153 -11.58 -2.62 15.42
N ALA A 154 -11.35 -2.73 14.12
CA ALA A 154 -11.90 -3.83 13.32
C ALA A 154 -11.33 -5.19 13.75
N ASP A 155 -10.02 -5.28 13.98
CA ASP A 155 -9.36 -6.51 14.44
C ASP A 155 -9.90 -7.00 15.78
N LEU A 156 -10.09 -6.08 16.73
CA LEU A 156 -10.67 -6.40 18.03
C LEU A 156 -12.13 -6.87 17.91
N SER A 157 -12.91 -6.22 17.05
CA SER A 157 -14.33 -6.53 16.85
C SER A 157 -14.55 -7.86 16.12
N LEU A 158 -13.70 -8.15 15.13
CA LEU A 158 -13.84 -9.30 14.23
C LEU A 158 -12.95 -10.49 14.63
N LYS A 159 -12.12 -10.33 15.67
CA LYS A 159 -11.06 -11.28 16.05
C LYS A 159 -10.12 -11.60 14.86
N ALA A 160 -9.80 -10.57 14.08
CA ALA A 160 -8.94 -10.62 12.91
C ALA A 160 -7.50 -10.19 13.23
N ASN A 161 -6.64 -10.14 12.20
CA ASN A 161 -5.26 -9.64 12.32
C ASN A 161 -4.88 -8.87 11.05
N TYR A 162 -5.71 -7.90 10.67
CA TYR A 162 -5.44 -7.04 9.53
C TYR A 162 -4.20 -6.17 9.76
N GLY A 163 -3.36 -6.08 8.74
CA GLY A 163 -2.13 -5.28 8.83
C GLY A 163 -1.14 -5.75 9.91
N PHE A 164 -1.32 -6.96 10.45
CA PHE A 164 -0.51 -7.53 11.54
C PHE A 164 -0.51 -6.67 12.82
N LEU A 165 -1.63 -6.00 13.13
CA LEU A 165 -1.69 -5.10 14.28
C LEU A 165 -1.97 -5.82 15.61
N MET A 166 -2.41 -7.09 15.58
CA MET A 166 -2.66 -7.90 16.78
C MET A 166 -1.62 -8.97 17.02
N LYS A 167 -1.01 -9.48 15.92
CA LYS A 167 0.01 -10.52 15.97
C LYS A 167 0.99 -10.31 14.82
N LEU A 168 2.27 -10.26 15.14
CA LEU A 168 3.34 -10.13 14.14
C LEU A 168 3.39 -11.34 13.20
N PRO A 169 3.85 -11.15 11.94
CA PRO A 169 4.11 -12.26 11.05
C PRO A 169 5.18 -13.20 11.63
N SER A 170 5.18 -14.46 11.18
CA SER A 170 6.10 -15.49 11.67
C SER A 170 7.59 -15.11 11.55
N SER A 171 7.94 -14.32 10.54
CA SER A 171 9.29 -13.78 10.35
C SER A 171 9.77 -12.85 11.47
N LEU A 172 8.86 -12.28 12.26
CA LEU A 172 9.14 -11.38 13.39
C LEU A 172 8.73 -11.99 14.74
N SER A 173 8.53 -13.29 14.82
CA SER A 173 8.11 -14.01 16.05
C SER A 173 9.10 -13.92 17.21
N PHE A 174 10.34 -13.50 16.95
CA PHE A 174 11.35 -13.24 17.98
C PHE A 174 11.07 -11.97 18.81
N VAL A 175 10.18 -11.09 18.33
CA VAL A 175 9.78 -9.88 19.07
C VAL A 175 8.64 -10.27 20.04
N PRO A 176 8.82 -10.14 21.37
CA PRO A 176 7.88 -10.64 22.38
C PRO A 176 6.71 -9.65 22.58
N LEU A 177 6.02 -9.28 21.52
CA LEU A 177 4.86 -8.40 21.54
C LEU A 177 3.59 -9.16 21.14
N THR A 178 2.47 -8.85 21.79
CA THR A 178 1.17 -9.44 21.52
C THR A 178 0.04 -8.44 21.69
N GLY A 179 -1.07 -8.65 20.99
CA GLY A 179 -2.26 -7.79 21.10
C GLY A 179 -1.99 -6.35 20.72
N VAL A 180 -2.60 -5.41 21.42
CA VAL A 180 -2.54 -3.96 21.12
C VAL A 180 -1.11 -3.40 21.09
N SER A 181 -0.18 -3.97 21.88
CA SER A 181 1.23 -3.53 21.85
C SER A 181 1.90 -3.73 20.48
N VAL A 182 1.48 -4.74 19.74
CA VAL A 182 1.90 -4.94 18.35
C VAL A 182 1.44 -3.79 17.47
N GLY A 183 0.16 -3.38 17.59
CA GLY A 183 -0.40 -2.27 16.83
C GLY A 183 0.34 -0.95 17.08
N VAL A 184 0.68 -0.68 18.35
CA VAL A 184 1.48 0.49 18.71
C VAL A 184 2.88 0.41 18.06
N PHE A 185 3.55 -0.73 18.19
CA PHE A 185 4.88 -0.94 17.61
C PHE A 185 4.86 -0.76 16.08
N ILE A 186 3.93 -1.41 15.39
CA ILE A 186 3.80 -1.29 13.93
C ILE A 186 3.49 0.16 13.52
N SER A 187 2.62 0.86 14.26
CA SER A 187 2.30 2.26 13.96
C SER A 187 3.53 3.16 14.08
N LEU A 188 4.32 3.02 15.15
CA LEU A 188 5.54 3.78 15.34
C LEU A 188 6.58 3.47 14.27
N LEU A 189 6.76 2.19 13.94
CA LEU A 189 7.68 1.75 12.89
C LEU A 189 7.26 2.32 11.53
N MET A 190 5.97 2.27 11.19
CA MET A 190 5.45 2.86 9.95
C MET A 190 5.70 4.37 9.89
N ILE A 191 5.39 5.11 10.95
CA ILE A 191 5.63 6.56 11.02
C ILE A 191 7.12 6.86 10.79
N LEU A 192 8.01 6.14 11.47
CA LEU A 192 9.46 6.32 11.33
C LEU A 192 9.91 6.07 9.89
N VAL A 193 9.54 4.92 9.32
CA VAL A 193 9.94 4.54 7.95
C VAL A 193 9.38 5.51 6.92
N LEU A 194 8.10 5.90 7.04
CA LEU A 194 7.47 6.88 6.14
C LEU A 194 8.14 8.26 6.25
N ALA A 195 8.48 8.72 7.45
CA ALA A 195 9.17 10.00 7.64
C ALA A 195 10.57 9.99 7.01
N ILE A 196 11.33 8.91 7.20
CA ILE A 196 12.65 8.74 6.57
C ILE A 196 12.52 8.75 5.05
N LEU A 197 11.63 7.93 4.48
CA LEU A 197 11.44 7.86 3.04
C LEU A 197 10.89 9.16 2.45
N ASN A 198 10.00 9.84 3.16
CA ASN A 198 9.54 11.16 2.74
C ASN A 198 10.69 12.18 2.62
N LYS A 199 11.74 12.03 3.43
CA LYS A 199 12.94 12.89 3.39
C LYS A 199 13.89 12.46 2.25
N VAL A 200 14.07 11.17 2.03
CA VAL A 200 15.09 10.60 1.13
C VAL A 200 14.61 10.47 -0.33
N LEU A 201 13.35 10.09 -0.52
CA LEU A 201 12.81 9.89 -1.87
C LEU A 201 12.71 11.21 -2.65
N PRO A 202 12.90 11.17 -3.98
CA PRO A 202 12.79 12.34 -4.83
C PRO A 202 11.41 12.99 -4.73
N TYR A 203 11.37 14.31 -4.86
CA TYR A 203 10.15 15.10 -4.91
C TYR A 203 10.29 16.24 -5.92
N ASN A 204 9.18 16.69 -6.49
CA ASN A 204 9.18 17.77 -7.47
C ASN A 204 9.20 19.13 -6.75
N LYS A 205 10.32 19.84 -6.85
CA LYS A 205 10.48 21.17 -6.23
C LYS A 205 9.62 22.24 -6.89
N VAL A 206 9.35 22.13 -8.18
CA VAL A 206 8.59 23.12 -8.96
C VAL A 206 7.18 23.31 -8.40
N LEU A 207 6.54 22.22 -7.95
CA LEU A 207 5.21 22.28 -7.32
C LEU A 207 5.19 23.02 -5.97
N LEU A 208 6.35 23.18 -5.31
CA LEU A 208 6.46 23.94 -4.06
C LEU A 208 6.65 25.44 -4.33
N GLU A 209 7.42 25.81 -5.34
CA GLU A 209 7.68 27.19 -5.72
C GLU A 209 6.40 27.86 -6.22
N ASP A 210 5.63 27.21 -7.09
CA ASP A 210 4.34 27.70 -7.56
C ASP A 210 3.32 27.91 -6.41
N LYS A 211 3.36 27.06 -5.36
CA LYS A 211 2.48 27.23 -4.19
C LYS A 211 2.90 28.37 -3.27
N GLU A 212 4.21 28.60 -3.11
CA GLU A 212 4.69 29.74 -2.31
C GLU A 212 4.43 31.08 -2.99
N GLU A 213 4.46 31.12 -4.31
CA GLU A 213 4.15 32.33 -5.08
C GLU A 213 2.65 32.65 -5.03
N TYR A 214 1.78 31.62 -5.06
CA TYR A 214 0.32 31.78 -4.93
C TYR A 214 -0.14 32.22 -3.53
N ILE A 215 0.64 31.92 -2.48
CA ILE A 215 0.32 32.32 -1.10
C ILE A 215 0.83 33.74 -0.80
N LYS A 216 1.80 34.22 -1.59
CA LYS A 216 2.37 35.57 -1.45
C LYS A 216 1.69 36.64 -2.32
N ALA A 217 0.84 36.23 -3.26
CA ALA A 217 0.02 37.09 -4.12
C ALA A 217 -1.39 37.28 -3.55
#